data_a4da9a98278b6f382919335db5c3c48c
#
_entry.id   a4da9a98278b6f382919335db5c3c48c
#
_cell.length_a   1.000
_cell.length_b   1.000
_cell.length_c   1.000
_cell.angle_alpha   90.00
_cell.angle_beta   90.00
_cell.angle_gamma   90.00
#
_symmetry.space_group_name_H-M   'P 1'
#
loop_
_entity.id
_entity.type
_entity.pdbx_description
1 polymer ?
#
loop_
_entity_poly.entity_id
_entity_poly.type
_entity_poly.pdbx_seq_one_letter_code
_entity_poly.pdbx_strand_id
1 'polypeptide(L)'
;MSDKDSFFVGYLPAPKALRGLLLAVCVLFVSGLAGFGLALGVAQDDPGEGAFRFDYGRQTVTGVVELTPYPLLRVTEGNERIPAGHTLMLAGGGKTNVEDRAIPLEGQLAQASGVMLERGTLDMLQLRGGRNGLQAVEGAVPEMGTVPLGRWKLAGEICDGKCLAGAMRPGRGLAHKACANLCLLGKVPPVFVSSQPVDGSEFLLITGPNGEHLPEKAYHYVAQFISLEGEVERRGDLLVLRLDPDTLEVLR
;
A
#
# COMPACT_ATOMS: atom_id res chain seq x y z
N MET A 1 -18.00 5.30 -68.81
CA MET A 1 -17.07 6.13 -68.03
C MET A 1 -16.76 5.35 -66.79
N SER A 2 -15.52 4.83 -66.68
CA SER A 2 -15.02 4.12 -65.52
C SER A 2 -14.95 5.10 -64.35
N ASP A 3 -15.74 4.84 -63.32
CA ASP A 3 -15.65 5.53 -62.05
C ASP A 3 -14.29 5.21 -61.48
N LYS A 4 -13.32 6.13 -61.65
CA LYS A 4 -11.99 5.97 -61.09
C LYS A 4 -12.18 6.06 -59.58
N ASP A 5 -11.95 4.94 -58.90
CA ASP A 5 -11.90 4.88 -57.45
C ASP A 5 -10.98 5.98 -56.92
N SER A 6 -11.57 6.97 -56.33
CA SER A 6 -10.84 8.10 -55.79
C SER A 6 -9.93 7.58 -54.64
N PHE A 7 -8.66 7.90 -54.68
CA PHE A 7 -7.67 7.50 -53.67
C PHE A 7 -7.95 8.10 -52.28
N PHE A 8 -8.85 9.08 -52.19
CA PHE A 8 -9.14 9.77 -50.94
C PHE A 8 -10.34 9.12 -50.21
N VAL A 9 -10.07 8.23 -49.26
CA VAL A 9 -11.11 7.49 -48.54
C VAL A 9 -11.76 8.29 -47.41
N GLY A 10 -11.13 9.37 -46.91
CA GLY A 10 -11.60 10.12 -45.72
C GLY A 10 -12.91 10.89 -45.88
N TYR A 11 -13.27 11.28 -47.09
CA TYR A 11 -14.49 12.07 -47.39
C TYR A 11 -15.48 11.38 -48.33
N LEU A 12 -15.16 10.16 -48.74
CA LEU A 12 -16.00 9.40 -49.64
C LEU A 12 -16.66 8.23 -48.91
N PRO A 13 -17.88 7.85 -49.25
CA PRO A 13 -18.51 6.67 -48.71
C PRO A 13 -17.68 5.42 -49.11
N ALA A 14 -17.50 4.51 -48.15
CA ALA A 14 -16.78 3.27 -48.41
C ALA A 14 -17.34 2.52 -49.61
N PRO A 15 -16.48 1.98 -50.54
CA PRO A 15 -16.91 1.22 -51.67
C PRO A 15 -17.86 0.10 -51.25
N LYS A 16 -18.96 -0.11 -52.00
CA LYS A 16 -19.99 -1.11 -51.62
C LYS A 16 -19.41 -2.51 -51.45
N ALA A 17 -18.42 -2.88 -52.30
CA ALA A 17 -17.77 -4.18 -52.26
C ALA A 17 -16.91 -4.42 -50.97
N LEU A 18 -16.40 -3.34 -50.33
CA LEU A 18 -15.58 -3.42 -49.13
C LEU A 18 -16.35 -3.24 -47.83
N ARG A 19 -17.62 -2.80 -47.88
CA ARG A 19 -18.39 -2.49 -46.66
C ARG A 19 -18.51 -3.67 -45.72
N GLY A 20 -18.73 -4.89 -46.23
CA GLY A 20 -18.85 -6.10 -45.42
C GLY A 20 -17.49 -6.44 -44.74
N LEU A 21 -16.39 -6.35 -45.50
CA LEU A 21 -15.06 -6.56 -44.93
C LEU A 21 -14.72 -5.52 -43.86
N LEU A 22 -14.95 -4.23 -44.13
CA LEU A 22 -14.66 -3.17 -43.19
C LEU A 22 -15.50 -3.32 -41.94
N LEU A 23 -16.79 -3.66 -42.06
CA LEU A 23 -17.65 -3.92 -40.90
C LEU A 23 -17.14 -5.08 -40.06
N ALA A 24 -16.75 -6.20 -40.69
CA ALA A 24 -16.22 -7.36 -40.01
C ALA A 24 -14.91 -7.03 -39.28
N VAL A 25 -13.98 -6.30 -39.93
CA VAL A 25 -12.73 -5.85 -39.32
C VAL A 25 -13.00 -4.92 -38.13
N CYS A 26 -13.91 -3.95 -38.27
CA CYS A 26 -14.29 -3.05 -37.18
C CYS A 26 -14.87 -3.82 -35.98
N VAL A 27 -15.80 -4.74 -36.24
CA VAL A 27 -16.41 -5.56 -35.18
C VAL A 27 -15.36 -6.41 -34.48
N LEU A 28 -14.49 -7.09 -35.20
CA LEU A 28 -13.42 -7.92 -34.63
C LEU A 28 -12.43 -7.06 -33.83
N PHE A 29 -12.07 -5.89 -34.35
CA PHE A 29 -11.13 -5.00 -33.68
C PHE A 29 -11.72 -4.44 -32.38
N VAL A 30 -12.96 -3.94 -32.40
CA VAL A 30 -13.65 -3.39 -31.22
C VAL A 30 -13.88 -4.51 -30.20
N SER A 31 -14.34 -5.69 -30.61
CA SER A 31 -14.55 -6.82 -29.72
C SER A 31 -13.24 -7.34 -29.11
N GLY A 32 -12.17 -7.38 -29.91
CA GLY A 32 -10.85 -7.76 -29.45
C GLY A 32 -10.28 -6.79 -28.43
N LEU A 33 -10.38 -5.48 -28.67
CA LEU A 33 -9.95 -4.46 -27.71
C LEU A 33 -10.78 -4.49 -26.42
N ALA A 34 -12.10 -4.63 -26.54
CA ALA A 34 -12.98 -4.73 -25.37
C ALA A 34 -12.68 -5.98 -24.56
N GLY A 35 -12.51 -7.15 -25.21
CA GLY A 35 -12.15 -8.39 -24.54
C GLY A 35 -10.77 -8.34 -23.89
N PHE A 36 -9.78 -7.76 -24.55
CA PHE A 36 -8.45 -7.56 -23.99
C PHE A 36 -8.45 -6.60 -22.81
N GLY A 37 -9.18 -5.47 -22.93
CA GLY A 37 -9.33 -4.53 -21.81
C GLY A 37 -10.01 -5.14 -20.59
N LEU A 38 -11.06 -5.95 -20.82
CA LEU A 38 -11.72 -6.67 -19.75
C LEU A 38 -10.78 -7.72 -19.10
N ALA A 39 -10.07 -8.49 -19.92
CA ALA A 39 -9.10 -9.47 -19.42
C ALA A 39 -7.98 -8.84 -18.60
N LEU A 40 -7.44 -7.70 -19.05
CA LEU A 40 -6.47 -6.93 -18.27
C LEU A 40 -7.04 -6.42 -16.95
N GLY A 41 -8.27 -5.88 -16.98
CA GLY A 41 -8.94 -5.38 -15.77
C GLY A 41 -9.19 -6.47 -14.73
N VAL A 42 -9.54 -7.69 -15.18
CA VAL A 42 -9.72 -8.84 -14.29
C VAL A 42 -8.40 -9.43 -13.80
N ALA A 43 -7.35 -9.35 -14.65
CA ALA A 43 -6.03 -9.90 -14.29
C ALA A 43 -5.19 -8.94 -13.43
N GLN A 44 -5.59 -7.68 -13.28
CA GLN A 44 -4.94 -6.73 -12.38
C GLN A 44 -5.52 -6.87 -10.99
N ASP A 45 -4.66 -7.32 -10.07
CA ASP A 45 -4.95 -7.28 -8.64
C ASP A 45 -4.68 -5.83 -8.18
N ASP A 46 -5.69 -4.97 -8.32
CA ASP A 46 -5.61 -3.56 -7.88
C ASP A 46 -6.30 -3.43 -6.52
N PRO A 47 -5.53 -3.20 -5.43
CA PRO A 47 -6.09 -2.98 -4.10
C PRO A 47 -6.94 -1.70 -4.01
N GLY A 48 -7.12 -1.00 -5.11
CA GLY A 48 -7.90 0.21 -5.20
C GLY A 48 -7.18 1.45 -4.66
N GLU A 49 -7.95 2.53 -4.53
CA GLU A 49 -7.47 3.78 -3.97
C GLU A 49 -7.58 3.77 -2.45
N GLY A 50 -6.53 4.21 -1.77
CA GLY A 50 -6.58 4.42 -0.33
C GLY A 50 -7.53 5.55 0.07
N ALA A 51 -8.07 5.49 1.28
CA ALA A 51 -8.96 6.53 1.80
C ALA A 51 -8.87 6.66 3.33
N PHE A 52 -9.05 7.90 3.82
CA PHE A 52 -9.51 8.10 5.18
C PHE A 52 -10.95 7.61 5.30
N ARG A 53 -11.21 6.69 6.21
CA ARG A 53 -12.51 6.10 6.42
C ARG A 53 -13.30 6.88 7.50
N PHE A 54 -13.59 8.15 7.17
CA PHE A 54 -14.44 8.99 8.03
C PHE A 54 -15.86 8.44 8.16
N ASP A 55 -16.30 7.67 7.17
CA ASP A 55 -17.58 6.94 7.16
C ASP A 55 -17.66 5.87 8.26
N TYR A 56 -16.53 5.32 8.72
CA TYR A 56 -16.48 4.40 9.85
C TYR A 56 -16.57 5.12 11.19
N GLY A 57 -16.48 6.44 11.20
CA GLY A 57 -16.33 7.22 12.42
C GLY A 57 -15.01 6.96 13.13
N ARG A 58 -14.96 7.33 14.39
CA ARG A 58 -13.79 7.07 15.23
C ARG A 58 -13.79 5.62 15.67
N GLN A 59 -12.69 4.94 15.39
CA GLN A 59 -12.45 3.58 15.84
C GLN A 59 -11.72 3.59 17.17
N THR A 60 -12.05 2.64 18.03
CA THR A 60 -11.37 2.39 19.31
C THR A 60 -11.21 0.89 19.47
N VAL A 61 -9.98 0.45 19.64
CA VAL A 61 -9.61 -0.97 19.78
C VAL A 61 -8.52 -1.13 20.83
N THR A 62 -8.42 -2.31 21.42
CA THR A 62 -7.39 -2.67 22.38
C THR A 62 -6.41 -3.65 21.73
N GLY A 63 -5.13 -3.51 22.04
CA GLY A 63 -4.11 -4.41 21.53
C GLY A 63 -2.75 -4.24 22.21
N VAL A 64 -1.81 -5.08 21.85
CA VAL A 64 -0.43 -4.98 22.33
C VAL A 64 0.32 -3.99 21.44
N VAL A 65 0.99 -3.03 22.06
CA VAL A 65 1.87 -2.09 21.36
C VAL A 65 3.20 -2.79 21.05
N GLU A 66 3.59 -2.80 19.79
CA GLU A 66 4.91 -3.26 19.32
C GLU A 66 5.65 -2.13 18.62
N LEU A 67 6.98 -2.11 18.77
CA LEU A 67 7.88 -1.22 18.02
C LEU A 67 8.71 -2.07 17.03
N THR A 68 8.57 -1.79 15.71
CA THR A 68 9.21 -2.55 14.63
C THR A 68 9.88 -1.67 13.55
N PRO A 69 10.73 -0.72 13.81
CA PRO A 69 10.77 0.20 14.95
C PRO A 69 9.57 1.14 14.99
N TYR A 70 8.76 1.10 13.93
CA TYR A 70 7.55 1.92 13.79
C TYR A 70 6.44 1.35 14.68
N PRO A 71 5.66 2.23 15.33
CA PRO A 71 4.61 1.78 16.23
C PRO A 71 3.50 0.99 15.53
N LEU A 72 3.23 -0.20 16.06
CA LEU A 72 2.16 -1.09 15.66
C LEU A 72 1.22 -1.34 16.84
N LEU A 73 -0.03 -1.69 16.55
CA LEU A 73 -0.97 -2.24 17.50
C LEU A 73 -1.43 -3.62 17.03
N ARG A 74 -1.07 -4.66 17.78
CA ARG A 74 -1.55 -6.03 17.56
C ARG A 74 -2.89 -6.18 18.29
N VAL A 75 -3.97 -6.09 17.55
CA VAL A 75 -5.33 -6.01 18.10
C VAL A 75 -5.71 -7.29 18.82
N THR A 76 -6.06 -7.20 20.11
CA THR A 76 -6.54 -8.31 20.94
C THR A 76 -8.05 -8.24 21.15
N GLU A 77 -8.59 -7.02 21.26
CA GLU A 77 -10.01 -6.75 21.33
C GLU A 77 -10.37 -5.72 20.27
N GLY A 78 -11.08 -6.19 19.26
CA GLY A 78 -11.46 -5.40 18.09
C GLY A 78 -12.96 -5.10 18.04
N ASN A 79 -13.39 -4.75 16.83
CA ASN A 79 -14.79 -4.49 16.49
C ASN A 79 -15.11 -5.07 15.10
N GLU A 80 -16.29 -4.78 14.56
CA GLU A 80 -16.70 -5.28 13.24
C GLU A 80 -15.78 -4.85 12.07
N ARG A 81 -15.06 -3.72 12.21
CA ARG A 81 -14.17 -3.16 11.18
C ARG A 81 -12.71 -3.54 11.38
N ILE A 82 -12.33 -3.73 12.62
CA ILE A 82 -10.96 -4.04 13.03
C ILE A 82 -11.05 -5.27 13.93
N PRO A 83 -10.98 -6.49 13.40
CA PRO A 83 -11.13 -7.70 14.19
C PRO A 83 -9.91 -7.97 15.08
N ALA A 84 -10.08 -8.78 16.10
CA ALA A 84 -8.96 -9.32 16.87
C ALA A 84 -8.02 -10.13 15.95
N GLY A 85 -6.72 -10.04 16.20
CA GLY A 85 -5.67 -10.64 15.35
C GLY A 85 -5.17 -9.71 14.25
N HIS A 86 -5.87 -8.61 13.96
CA HIS A 86 -5.43 -7.59 13.01
C HIS A 86 -4.25 -6.78 13.55
N THR A 87 -3.39 -6.29 12.65
CA THR A 87 -2.22 -5.47 13.00
C THR A 87 -2.31 -4.12 12.32
N LEU A 88 -2.43 -3.08 13.13
CA LEU A 88 -2.51 -1.70 12.65
C LEU A 88 -1.16 -1.01 12.73
N MET A 89 -0.76 -0.33 11.67
CA MET A 89 0.29 0.69 11.76
C MET A 89 -0.28 1.96 12.39
N LEU A 90 0.46 2.56 13.34
CA LEU A 90 0.03 3.77 14.04
C LEU A 90 0.71 5.01 13.45
N ALA A 91 -0.08 6.07 13.22
CA ALA A 91 0.41 7.34 12.72
C ALA A 91 -0.15 8.54 13.51
N GLY A 92 0.58 9.64 13.51
CA GLY A 92 0.14 10.92 14.07
C GLY A 92 -0.65 11.76 13.07
N GLY A 93 -1.06 12.94 13.49
CA GLY A 93 -1.63 13.97 12.61
C GLY A 93 -0.55 14.54 11.66
N GLY A 94 -0.94 15.01 10.47
CA GLY A 94 0.02 15.54 9.49
C GLY A 94 1.09 14.53 9.07
N LYS A 95 2.35 14.94 9.06
CA LYS A 95 3.52 14.15 8.66
C LYS A 95 4.34 13.70 9.89
N THR A 96 3.68 13.27 10.95
CA THR A 96 4.34 12.89 12.20
C THR A 96 4.07 11.45 12.58
N ASN A 97 5.03 10.86 13.30
CA ASN A 97 4.88 9.57 13.95
C ASN A 97 4.19 9.69 15.32
N VAL A 98 4.13 8.59 16.03
CA VAL A 98 3.59 8.48 17.40
C VAL A 98 4.53 7.72 18.33
N GLU A 99 5.83 7.65 17.99
CA GLU A 99 6.84 6.89 18.75
C GLU A 99 6.89 7.35 20.20
N ASP A 100 6.95 8.66 20.45
CA ASP A 100 7.02 9.22 21.82
C ASP A 100 5.85 8.77 22.71
N ARG A 101 4.74 8.41 22.08
CA ARG A 101 3.53 7.91 22.78
C ARG A 101 3.53 6.39 22.90
N ALA A 102 4.15 5.70 21.96
CA ALA A 102 4.17 4.25 21.89
C ALA A 102 5.32 3.64 22.71
N ILE A 103 6.49 4.28 22.73
CA ILE A 103 7.67 3.79 23.46
C ILE A 103 7.38 3.43 24.92
N PRO A 104 6.68 4.27 25.72
CA PRO A 104 6.36 3.93 27.11
C PRO A 104 5.40 2.74 27.26
N LEU A 105 4.75 2.34 26.17
CA LEU A 105 3.71 1.29 26.15
C LEU A 105 4.16 0.02 25.41
N GLU A 106 5.43 -0.03 25.00
CA GLU A 106 5.94 -1.20 24.29
C GLU A 106 5.75 -2.48 25.11
N GLY A 107 5.23 -3.52 24.47
CA GLY A 107 4.91 -4.79 25.10
C GLY A 107 3.72 -4.76 26.04
N GLN A 108 2.97 -3.67 26.16
CA GLN A 108 1.82 -3.53 27.03
C GLN A 108 0.50 -3.51 26.24
N LEU A 109 -0.58 -3.86 26.92
CA LEU A 109 -1.92 -3.61 26.41
C LEU A 109 -2.21 -2.11 26.41
N ALA A 110 -2.70 -1.61 25.28
CA ALA A 110 -3.13 -0.24 25.15
C ALA A 110 -4.43 -0.14 24.35
N GLN A 111 -5.26 0.81 24.71
CA GLN A 111 -6.40 1.24 23.93
C GLN A 111 -5.95 2.33 22.97
N ALA A 112 -6.14 2.11 21.66
CA ALA A 112 -5.89 3.06 20.61
C ALA A 112 -7.20 3.62 20.06
N SER A 113 -7.26 4.95 19.87
CA SER A 113 -8.44 5.61 19.31
C SER A 113 -8.05 6.59 18.22
N GLY A 114 -8.69 6.47 17.05
CA GLY A 114 -8.34 7.27 15.90
C GLY A 114 -9.29 7.12 14.71
N VAL A 115 -8.82 7.56 13.56
CA VAL A 115 -9.50 7.40 12.26
C VAL A 115 -8.69 6.43 11.40
N MET A 116 -9.38 5.49 10.77
CA MET A 116 -8.76 4.53 9.87
C MET A 116 -8.36 5.17 8.54
N LEU A 117 -7.21 4.74 8.03
CA LEU A 117 -6.84 4.83 6.63
C LEU A 117 -6.72 3.40 6.13
N GLU A 118 -7.28 3.13 4.96
CA GLU A 118 -7.40 1.76 4.43
C GLU A 118 -7.10 1.74 2.92
N ARG A 119 -6.30 0.77 2.51
CA ARG A 119 -6.07 0.45 1.11
C ARG A 119 -5.78 -1.04 0.94
N GLY A 120 -6.74 -1.81 0.46
CA GLY A 120 -6.60 -3.27 0.35
C GLY A 120 -6.24 -3.90 1.69
N THR A 121 -5.08 -4.54 1.80
CA THR A 121 -4.58 -5.14 3.04
C THR A 121 -3.73 -4.16 3.89
N LEU A 122 -3.60 -2.90 3.47
CA LEU A 122 -2.84 -1.87 4.18
C LEU A 122 -3.77 -1.05 5.07
N ASP A 123 -3.67 -1.25 6.37
CA ASP A 123 -4.45 -0.54 7.36
C ASP A 123 -3.59 0.28 8.32
N MET A 124 -4.00 1.52 8.53
CA MET A 124 -3.39 2.44 9.47
C MET A 124 -4.42 3.09 10.36
N LEU A 125 -4.07 3.32 11.60
CA LEU A 125 -4.85 4.14 12.52
C LEU A 125 -4.14 5.48 12.76
N GLN A 126 -4.71 6.57 12.24
CA GLN A 126 -4.28 7.90 12.65
C GLN A 126 -4.82 8.18 14.03
N LEU A 127 -3.96 8.13 15.03
CA LEU A 127 -4.33 8.33 16.42
C LEU A 127 -4.89 9.73 16.64
N ARG A 128 -5.92 9.79 17.48
CA ARG A 128 -6.40 11.05 18.05
C ARG A 128 -5.27 11.77 18.79
N GLY A 129 -5.26 13.08 18.72
CA GLY A 129 -4.33 13.91 19.47
C GLY A 129 -4.51 13.77 21.00
N GLY A 130 -3.44 14.08 21.73
CA GLY A 130 -3.42 14.01 23.19
C GLY A 130 -3.36 12.58 23.75
N ARG A 131 -3.45 12.47 25.08
CA ARG A 131 -3.30 11.20 25.81
C ARG A 131 -4.39 10.16 25.45
N ASN A 132 -5.59 10.62 25.13
CA ASN A 132 -6.73 9.74 24.85
C ASN A 132 -6.65 9.03 23.49
N GLY A 133 -5.60 9.23 22.70
CA GLY A 133 -5.43 8.54 21.43
C GLY A 133 -4.67 7.22 21.55
N LEU A 134 -3.85 7.06 22.57
CA LEU A 134 -3.16 5.82 22.94
C LEU A 134 -2.90 5.86 24.46
N GLN A 135 -3.41 4.87 25.19
CA GLN A 135 -3.30 4.81 26.64
C GLN A 135 -3.23 3.36 27.11
N ALA A 136 -2.41 3.11 28.14
CA ALA A 136 -2.34 1.80 28.76
C ALA A 136 -3.71 1.36 29.29
N VAL A 137 -3.97 0.06 29.22
CA VAL A 137 -5.12 -0.60 29.86
C VAL A 137 -4.60 -1.78 30.68
N GLU A 138 -5.27 -2.06 31.79
CA GLU A 138 -4.94 -3.23 32.61
C GLU A 138 -5.44 -4.51 31.92
N GLY A 139 -4.66 -5.57 32.01
CA GLY A 139 -5.02 -6.88 31.49
C GLY A 139 -3.81 -7.78 31.29
N ALA A 140 -4.08 -9.04 31.02
CA ALA A 140 -3.03 -10.00 30.66
C ALA A 140 -2.59 -9.75 29.22
N VAL A 141 -1.28 -9.58 29.00
CA VAL A 141 -0.69 -9.43 27.66
C VAL A 141 -0.59 -10.80 27.02
N PRO A 142 -1.29 -11.08 25.92
CA PRO A 142 -1.15 -12.36 25.21
C PRO A 142 0.20 -12.43 24.48
N GLU A 143 0.68 -13.63 24.26
CA GLU A 143 1.86 -13.85 23.44
C GLU A 143 1.55 -13.56 21.97
N MET A 144 2.33 -12.67 21.36
CA MET A 144 2.18 -12.26 19.97
C MET A 144 3.20 -13.00 19.08
N GLY A 145 2.75 -14.00 18.36
CA GLY A 145 3.61 -14.75 17.45
C GLY A 145 4.05 -13.93 16.24
N THR A 146 5.25 -14.28 15.73
CA THR A 146 5.80 -13.81 14.45
C THR A 146 6.14 -15.02 13.60
N VAL A 147 5.74 -15.01 12.33
CA VAL A 147 5.98 -16.13 11.40
C VAL A 147 7.03 -15.69 10.36
N PRO A 148 8.23 -16.29 10.35
CA PRO A 148 9.21 -16.01 9.31
C PRO A 148 8.75 -16.58 7.96
N LEU A 149 8.86 -15.78 6.91
CA LEU A 149 8.55 -16.17 5.52
C LEU A 149 9.82 -16.29 4.66
N GLY A 150 11.00 -16.06 5.26
CA GLY A 150 12.31 -16.19 4.61
C GLY A 150 12.68 -15.01 3.74
N ARG A 151 13.77 -15.20 2.94
CA ARG A 151 14.35 -14.17 2.10
C ARG A 151 13.62 -14.08 0.76
N TRP A 152 13.29 -12.86 0.36
CA TRP A 152 12.58 -12.55 -0.88
C TRP A 152 13.38 -11.56 -1.72
N LYS A 153 13.29 -11.72 -3.04
CA LYS A 153 13.68 -10.70 -4.01
C LYS A 153 12.41 -10.12 -4.62
N LEU A 154 12.21 -8.83 -4.42
CA LEU A 154 10.98 -8.14 -4.76
C LEU A 154 11.25 -6.98 -5.73
N ALA A 155 10.27 -6.67 -6.56
CA ALA A 155 10.23 -5.47 -7.38
C ALA A 155 9.03 -4.61 -6.96
N GLY A 156 9.21 -3.30 -6.89
CA GLY A 156 8.15 -2.42 -6.43
C GLY A 156 8.62 -1.02 -6.08
N GLU A 157 7.94 -0.37 -5.14
CA GLU A 157 8.17 1.02 -4.79
C GLU A 157 8.17 1.20 -3.26
N ILE A 158 9.09 2.01 -2.72
CA ILE A 158 9.06 2.48 -1.33
C ILE A 158 8.20 3.74 -1.26
N CYS A 159 7.15 3.70 -0.44
CA CYS A 159 6.24 4.82 -0.20
C CYS A 159 6.17 5.16 1.29
N ASP A 160 5.62 6.31 1.65
CA ASP A 160 5.11 6.50 3.01
C ASP A 160 3.74 5.85 3.16
N GLY A 161 3.57 5.07 4.22
CA GLY A 161 2.35 4.27 4.42
C GLY A 161 1.11 5.13 4.56
N LYS A 162 1.20 6.31 5.15
CA LYS A 162 0.04 7.15 5.43
C LYS A 162 -0.57 7.77 4.16
N CYS A 163 0.26 8.35 3.29
CA CYS A 163 -0.23 8.86 2.02
C CYS A 163 -0.71 7.74 1.11
N LEU A 164 0.02 6.60 1.12
CA LEU A 164 -0.36 5.41 0.37
C LEU A 164 -1.71 4.85 0.81
N ALA A 165 -1.96 4.77 2.12
CA ALA A 165 -3.24 4.30 2.69
C ALA A 165 -4.40 5.28 2.50
N GLY A 166 -4.17 6.50 1.98
CA GLY A 166 -5.25 7.40 1.58
C GLY A 166 -5.16 8.84 2.04
N ALA A 167 -4.10 9.25 2.74
CA ALA A 167 -3.97 10.65 3.14
C ALA A 167 -3.64 11.59 1.97
N MET A 168 -3.18 11.06 0.82
CA MET A 168 -2.90 11.82 -0.39
C MET A 168 -3.11 10.97 -1.65
N ARG A 169 -3.47 11.63 -2.75
CA ARG A 169 -3.55 11.01 -4.08
C ARG A 169 -2.61 11.73 -5.04
N PRO A 170 -1.76 10.98 -5.76
CA PRO A 170 -1.73 9.51 -5.91
C PRO A 170 -1.09 8.74 -4.72
N GLY A 171 -0.46 9.33 -3.74
CA GLY A 171 0.17 8.65 -2.60
C GLY A 171 1.41 7.81 -2.93
N ARG A 172 1.79 7.72 -4.22
CA ARG A 172 2.94 6.97 -4.74
C ARG A 172 3.47 7.58 -6.04
N GLY A 173 4.60 7.06 -6.55
CA GLY A 173 5.23 7.47 -7.80
C GLY A 173 6.06 8.75 -7.66
N LEU A 174 6.83 9.06 -8.70
CA LEU A 174 7.78 10.18 -8.70
C LEU A 174 7.13 11.54 -8.37
N ALA A 175 5.89 11.75 -8.77
CA ALA A 175 5.14 12.96 -8.45
C ALA A 175 4.92 13.13 -6.93
N HIS A 176 4.94 12.03 -6.18
CA HIS A 176 4.78 12.02 -4.72
C HIS A 176 6.10 12.05 -3.95
N LYS A 177 7.26 11.86 -4.59
CA LYS A 177 8.58 11.67 -3.96
C LYS A 177 8.91 12.68 -2.87
N ALA A 178 8.72 13.96 -3.14
CA ALA A 178 9.03 15.02 -2.16
C ALA A 178 8.14 14.93 -0.91
N CYS A 179 6.86 14.63 -1.09
CA CYS A 179 5.92 14.44 0.01
C CYS A 179 6.24 13.18 0.81
N ALA A 180 6.54 12.05 0.14
CA ALA A 180 6.93 10.81 0.77
C ALA A 180 8.17 10.98 1.65
N ASN A 181 9.23 11.59 1.11
CA ASN A 181 10.45 11.84 1.89
C ASN A 181 10.18 12.69 3.14
N LEU A 182 9.32 13.71 3.07
CA LEU A 182 8.95 14.51 4.25
C LEU A 182 8.19 13.69 5.30
N CYS A 183 7.31 12.78 4.87
CA CYS A 183 6.61 11.87 5.77
C CYS A 183 7.58 10.90 6.44
N LEU A 184 8.50 10.32 5.66
CA LEU A 184 9.50 9.38 6.16
C LEU A 184 10.51 10.04 7.12
N LEU A 185 10.92 11.28 6.85
CA LEU A 185 11.72 12.09 7.77
C LEU A 185 10.97 12.36 9.08
N GLY A 186 9.64 12.49 9.03
CA GLY A 186 8.76 12.55 10.21
C GLY A 186 8.50 11.19 10.84
N LYS A 187 9.19 10.13 10.39
CA LYS A 187 9.07 8.74 10.84
C LYS A 187 7.66 8.15 10.71
N VAL A 188 6.90 8.61 9.72
CA VAL A 188 5.70 7.89 9.29
C VAL A 188 6.13 6.52 8.79
N PRO A 189 5.45 5.43 9.17
CA PRO A 189 5.83 4.09 8.76
C PRO A 189 5.99 3.97 7.24
N PRO A 190 7.16 3.54 6.71
CA PRO A 190 7.35 3.30 5.29
C PRO A 190 6.72 1.98 4.87
N VAL A 191 6.22 1.93 3.64
CA VAL A 191 5.65 0.73 3.04
C VAL A 191 6.33 0.45 1.71
N PHE A 192 6.72 -0.79 1.50
CA PHE A 192 7.09 -1.29 0.18
C PHE A 192 5.84 -1.84 -0.50
N VAL A 193 5.56 -1.30 -1.70
CA VAL A 193 4.46 -1.78 -2.55
C VAL A 193 5.05 -2.73 -3.57
N SER A 194 4.86 -4.01 -3.36
CA SER A 194 5.35 -5.04 -4.26
C SER A 194 4.50 -5.10 -5.54
N SER A 195 5.16 -5.35 -6.67
CA SER A 195 4.48 -5.53 -7.96
C SER A 195 3.72 -6.86 -8.07
N GLN A 196 3.96 -7.77 -7.13
CA GLN A 196 3.25 -9.04 -7.00
C GLN A 196 2.99 -9.32 -5.53
N PRO A 197 1.88 -9.95 -5.17
CA PRO A 197 1.57 -10.24 -3.79
C PRO A 197 2.59 -11.19 -3.15
N VAL A 198 2.93 -10.93 -1.91
CA VAL A 198 3.70 -11.78 -1.01
C VAL A 198 2.74 -12.28 0.05
N ASP A 199 2.53 -13.58 0.14
CA ASP A 199 1.60 -14.20 1.12
C ASP A 199 0.21 -13.51 1.14
N GLY A 200 -0.28 -13.07 -0.03
CA GLY A 200 -1.60 -12.47 -0.22
C GLY A 200 -1.68 -10.95 -0.03
N SER A 201 -0.55 -10.25 0.18
CA SER A 201 -0.50 -8.79 0.27
C SER A 201 0.58 -8.20 -0.62
N GLU A 202 0.30 -7.06 -1.27
CA GLU A 202 1.28 -6.25 -1.98
C GLU A 202 2.00 -5.27 -1.05
N PHE A 203 1.52 -5.08 0.18
CA PHE A 203 2.00 -4.07 1.11
C PHE A 203 2.84 -4.70 2.22
N LEU A 204 4.06 -4.22 2.37
CA LEU A 204 4.97 -4.65 3.42
C LEU A 204 5.49 -3.42 4.17
N LEU A 205 5.35 -3.39 5.50
CA LEU A 205 6.09 -2.44 6.32
C LEU A 205 7.60 -2.70 6.09
N ILE A 206 8.36 -1.69 5.69
CA ILE A 206 9.79 -1.86 5.43
C ILE A 206 10.66 -1.23 6.53
N THR A 207 11.64 -1.99 6.97
CA THR A 207 12.59 -1.60 8.03
C THR A 207 14.02 -1.75 7.54
N GLY A 208 14.98 -1.31 8.33
CA GLY A 208 16.39 -1.67 8.14
C GLY A 208 16.66 -3.15 8.43
N PRO A 209 17.88 -3.64 8.09
CA PRO A 209 18.21 -5.08 8.14
C PRO A 209 18.12 -5.70 9.55
N ASN A 210 18.36 -4.91 10.60
CA ASN A 210 18.28 -5.39 11.99
C ASN A 210 16.98 -4.97 12.69
N GLY A 211 15.97 -4.51 11.93
CA GLY A 211 14.71 -4.02 12.50
C GLY A 211 14.76 -2.57 12.98
N GLU A 212 15.77 -1.80 12.60
CA GLU A 212 15.85 -0.35 12.83
C GLU A 212 15.05 0.42 11.78
N HIS A 213 14.96 1.74 11.94
CA HIS A 213 14.34 2.61 10.96
C HIS A 213 14.97 2.46 9.57
N LEU A 214 14.18 2.78 8.54
CA LEU A 214 14.64 2.74 7.15
C LEU A 214 15.98 3.48 7.00
N PRO A 215 17.03 2.81 6.48
CA PRO A 215 18.36 3.41 6.37
C PRO A 215 18.37 4.59 5.41
N GLU A 216 19.22 5.60 5.68
CA GLU A 216 19.32 6.83 4.90
C GLU A 216 19.52 6.57 3.39
N LYS A 217 20.32 5.56 3.05
CA LYS A 217 20.56 5.11 1.67
C LYS A 217 19.26 4.84 0.91
N ALA A 218 18.23 4.30 1.57
CA ALA A 218 16.97 3.95 0.95
C ALA A 218 16.12 5.16 0.53
N TYR A 219 16.33 6.33 1.13
CA TYR A 219 15.57 7.55 0.79
C TYR A 219 15.81 8.02 -0.66
N HIS A 220 16.96 7.70 -1.24
CA HIS A 220 17.24 7.99 -2.64
C HIS A 220 16.31 7.22 -3.59
N TYR A 221 15.88 6.03 -3.18
CA TYR A 221 15.06 5.09 -3.96
C TYR A 221 13.55 5.29 -3.78
N VAL A 222 13.12 6.09 -2.80
CA VAL A 222 11.71 6.38 -2.54
C VAL A 222 11.01 6.87 -3.80
N ALA A 223 9.81 6.35 -4.03
CA ALA A 223 8.95 6.70 -5.18
C ALA A 223 9.54 6.32 -6.56
N GLN A 224 10.51 5.42 -6.60
CA GLN A 224 11.04 4.85 -7.82
C GLN A 224 10.69 3.36 -7.90
N PHE A 225 10.56 2.85 -9.11
CA PHE A 225 10.41 1.41 -9.32
C PHE A 225 11.77 0.74 -9.19
N ILE A 226 11.90 -0.12 -8.20
CA ILE A 226 13.17 -0.72 -7.79
C ILE A 226 13.05 -2.23 -7.60
N SER A 227 14.19 -2.93 -7.63
CA SER A 227 14.33 -4.24 -7.01
C SER A 227 15.08 -4.11 -5.68
N LEU A 228 14.78 -5.02 -4.77
CA LEU A 228 15.45 -5.17 -3.49
C LEU A 228 15.36 -6.61 -3.00
N GLU A 229 16.17 -6.96 -2.02
CA GLU A 229 16.08 -8.22 -1.28
C GLU A 229 15.95 -7.94 0.23
N GLY A 230 15.37 -8.88 0.95
CA GLY A 230 15.25 -8.80 2.40
C GLY A 230 14.53 -10.00 3.01
N GLU A 231 14.59 -10.08 4.33
CA GLU A 231 13.86 -11.09 5.10
C GLU A 231 12.43 -10.60 5.34
N VAL A 232 11.46 -11.47 5.05
CA VAL A 232 10.04 -11.17 5.27
C VAL A 232 9.55 -11.98 6.45
N GLU A 233 8.79 -11.34 7.30
CA GLU A 233 8.07 -11.96 8.41
C GLU A 233 6.62 -11.48 8.43
N ARG A 234 5.72 -12.28 8.99
CA ARG A 234 4.32 -11.92 9.20
C ARG A 234 4.03 -11.73 10.68
N ARG A 235 3.45 -10.58 11.03
CA ARG A 235 3.00 -10.20 12.37
C ARG A 235 1.49 -10.00 12.36
N GLY A 236 0.73 -11.00 12.80
CA GLY A 236 -0.71 -11.06 12.55
C GLY A 236 -0.99 -11.19 11.05
N ASP A 237 -1.61 -10.20 10.47
CA ASP A 237 -1.87 -10.07 9.03
C ASP A 237 -0.98 -9.03 8.34
N LEU A 238 -0.11 -8.32 9.08
CA LEU A 238 0.87 -7.38 8.52
C LEU A 238 2.16 -8.09 8.13
N LEU A 239 2.62 -7.84 6.90
CA LEU A 239 3.95 -8.23 6.45
C LEU A 239 4.98 -7.17 6.80
N VAL A 240 6.14 -7.61 7.28
CA VAL A 240 7.30 -6.78 7.60
C VAL A 240 8.48 -7.25 6.77
N LEU A 241 9.11 -6.34 6.02
CA LEU A 241 10.30 -6.56 5.22
C LEU A 241 11.52 -5.91 5.88
N ARG A 242 12.49 -6.71 6.27
CA ARG A 242 13.81 -6.23 6.70
C ARG A 242 14.70 -6.10 5.49
N LEU A 243 14.88 -4.86 5.03
CA LEU A 243 15.62 -4.52 3.83
C LEU A 243 17.11 -4.85 3.95
N ASP A 244 17.65 -5.51 2.92
CA ASP A 244 19.10 -5.53 2.68
C ASP A 244 19.47 -4.31 1.79
N PRO A 245 20.03 -3.22 2.36
CA PRO A 245 20.20 -1.96 1.64
C PRO A 245 21.25 -2.03 0.52
N ASP A 246 22.04 -3.08 0.46
CA ASP A 246 23.07 -3.26 -0.58
C ASP A 246 22.49 -3.88 -1.87
N THR A 247 21.25 -4.35 -1.81
CA THR A 247 20.54 -4.96 -2.95
C THR A 247 19.62 -3.98 -3.70
N LEU A 248 19.52 -2.72 -3.24
CA LEU A 248 18.68 -1.69 -3.87
C LEU A 248 19.18 -1.35 -5.27
N GLU A 249 18.32 -1.56 -6.27
CA GLU A 249 18.59 -1.27 -7.67
C GLU A 249 17.37 -0.63 -8.34
N VAL A 250 17.58 0.45 -9.12
CA VAL A 250 16.52 1.07 -9.92
C VAL A 250 16.27 0.23 -11.16
N LEU A 251 15.04 -0.21 -11.34
CA LEU A 251 14.59 -0.89 -12.55
C LEU A 251 14.17 0.14 -13.61
N ARG A 252 14.59 -0.11 -14.87
CA ARG A 252 14.34 0.77 -16.03
C ARG A 252 13.27 0.19 -16.93
#